data_3527b0ac8ed2abd8f7d733c8936ffc02
#
_entry.id   3527b0ac8ed2abd8f7d733c8936ffc02
#
_cell.length_a   1.000
_cell.length_b   1.000
_cell.length_c   1.000
_cell.angle_alpha   90.00
_cell.angle_beta   90.00
_cell.angle_gamma   90.00
#
_symmetry.space_group_name_H-M   'P 1'
#
loop_
_entity.id
_entity.type
_entity.pdbx_description
1 polymer ?
#
loop_
_entity_poly.entity_id
_entity_poly.type
_entity_poly.pdbx_seq_one_letter_code
_entity_poly.pdbx_strand_id
1 'polypeptide(L)'
;MRLLAAVRWVIQHAIAVTVVVEPASIDLGSIPLGQEKSMAVMLRNTGTTAVKVVTAAGNCACTTSTWPTEPIEPGATAEAVVTLKPSESQRGERLTKKVTFVIEGQGVVDLAVVAFVPADGGASPAPAPAGPGTPAAQPTTPARPATPLPPKPSTAFTRVDPPMKPGVRAPFPAFDHWIVGAPEQSWAPGVVYVIDFFGTDCSHCREYATLIEQVMRDFGARGVRFIATTDEQPEAVRAWYGKAGVAEHFPCAITADPDRSVLAAFQHGTFRTSTPRFFIVKDGIVQWFGHPKVSRPVLEALLAGTWDPRTELADAVTESNVARAKNVTDTMVRWCDRSGDWQPLLETLDNVRAAIPERAGQYESQRFLIMIGLAKQADQGYAFGRAVAKARAGEMETLRAMARAILETPFVKVRDLDFAMELALAADALAKGEDARAADTVALANYAKGNREAAVANGERAVRLETDPSMKRKYEQALQKYRTGPMGPEPSKDHEPAPADAPATPPRRGQRPGGP
;
A
#
# COMPACT_ATOMS: atom_id res chain seq x y z
N MET A 1 -3.38 -4.39 5.60
CA MET A 1 -2.62 -3.83 4.48
C MET A 1 -1.45 -4.72 4.07
N ARG A 2 -0.77 -5.40 4.98
CA ARG A 2 0.29 -6.33 4.58
C ARG A 2 -0.25 -7.62 3.93
N LEU A 3 -1.40 -8.16 4.32
CA LEU A 3 -1.97 -9.34 3.66
C LEU A 3 -2.76 -8.96 2.39
N LEU A 4 -3.52 -7.88 2.37
CA LEU A 4 -4.13 -7.35 1.16
C LEU A 4 -3.10 -6.58 0.30
N ALA A 5 -2.08 -5.97 0.89
CA ALA A 5 -0.89 -5.50 0.17
C ALA A 5 0.06 -6.66 -0.15
N ALA A 6 0.13 -7.74 0.62
CA ALA A 6 0.83 -8.97 0.24
C ALA A 6 0.04 -9.76 -0.79
N VAL A 7 -1.27 -9.79 -0.75
CA VAL A 7 -2.12 -10.32 -1.83
C VAL A 7 -2.05 -9.41 -3.07
N ARG A 8 -1.97 -8.10 -2.91
CA ARG A 8 -1.75 -7.15 -4.00
C ARG A 8 -0.26 -7.02 -4.36
N TRP A 9 0.65 -7.24 -3.40
CA TRP A 9 2.10 -7.27 -3.58
C TRP A 9 2.58 -8.61 -4.15
N VAL A 10 2.01 -9.74 -3.77
CA VAL A 10 2.22 -11.05 -4.37
C VAL A 10 1.68 -11.08 -5.82
N ILE A 11 0.63 -10.34 -6.12
CA ILE A 11 0.16 -10.13 -7.50
C ILE A 11 1.10 -9.20 -8.29
N GLN A 12 1.94 -8.39 -7.62
CA GLN A 12 2.85 -7.44 -8.27
C GLN A 12 4.34 -7.79 -8.19
N HIS A 13 4.80 -8.69 -7.30
CA HIS A 13 6.23 -8.91 -7.03
C HIS A 13 6.54 -10.36 -6.62
N ALA A 14 6.39 -11.30 -7.54
CA ALA A 14 6.92 -12.66 -7.35
C ALA A 14 8.34 -12.79 -7.94
N ILE A 15 9.26 -11.90 -7.54
CA ILE A 15 10.67 -12.27 -7.43
C ILE A 15 10.90 -12.42 -5.94
N ALA A 16 11.18 -13.65 -5.48
CA ALA A 16 11.53 -13.88 -4.10
C ALA A 16 12.77 -13.03 -3.80
N VAL A 17 12.64 -12.04 -2.92
CA VAL A 17 13.81 -11.32 -2.42
C VAL A 17 14.66 -12.34 -1.67
N THR A 18 15.82 -12.64 -2.21
CA THR A 18 16.74 -13.64 -1.66
C THR A 18 17.70 -13.05 -0.62
N VAL A 19 17.58 -11.76 -0.32
CA VAL A 19 18.34 -11.10 0.73
C VAL A 19 17.52 -11.07 2.01
N VAL A 20 18.14 -11.48 3.11
CA VAL A 20 17.58 -11.39 4.47
C VAL A 20 18.44 -10.43 5.26
N VAL A 21 17.80 -9.50 6.01
CA VAL A 21 18.48 -8.64 6.96
C VAL A 21 18.43 -9.27 8.36
N GLU A 22 19.61 -9.42 8.99
CA GLU A 22 19.75 -10.06 10.30
C GLU A 22 20.48 -9.11 11.28
N PRO A 23 19.86 -8.79 12.42
CA PRO A 23 18.49 -9.14 12.81
C PRO A 23 17.45 -8.34 12.02
N ALA A 24 16.21 -8.84 11.89
CA ALA A 24 15.12 -8.16 11.18
C ALA A 24 14.62 -6.88 11.88
N SER A 25 15.05 -6.65 13.13
CA SER A 25 14.81 -5.44 13.89
C SER A 25 15.97 -5.15 14.84
N ILE A 26 16.27 -3.86 15.02
CA ILE A 26 17.28 -3.37 15.98
C ILE A 26 16.64 -2.41 16.98
N ASP A 27 17.06 -2.49 18.25
CA ASP A 27 16.74 -1.52 19.27
C ASP A 27 18.01 -0.74 19.66
N LEU A 28 18.05 0.54 19.31
CA LEU A 28 19.18 1.42 19.60
C LEU A 28 19.15 1.94 21.05
N GLY A 29 18.11 1.58 21.83
CA GLY A 29 17.95 2.00 23.22
C GLY A 29 17.68 3.50 23.34
N SER A 30 18.18 4.11 24.43
CA SER A 30 18.03 5.54 24.66
C SER A 30 19.05 6.35 23.85
N ILE A 31 18.58 7.38 23.14
CA ILE A 31 19.41 8.32 22.36
C ILE A 31 19.05 9.73 22.79
N PRO A 32 19.89 10.42 23.58
CA PRO A 32 19.69 11.83 23.94
C PRO A 32 19.67 12.73 22.70
N LEU A 33 18.96 13.85 22.79
CA LEU A 33 18.96 14.85 21.73
C LEU A 33 20.36 15.36 21.43
N GLY A 34 20.66 15.57 20.15
CA GLY A 34 21.98 16.00 19.68
C GLY A 34 23.01 14.87 19.55
N GLN A 35 22.69 13.68 20.06
CA GLN A 35 23.51 12.47 19.86
C GLN A 35 22.94 11.59 18.74
N GLU A 36 23.79 10.73 18.20
CA GLU A 36 23.41 9.71 17.26
C GLU A 36 23.88 8.33 17.72
N LYS A 37 23.17 7.30 17.30
CA LYS A 37 23.54 5.91 17.56
C LYS A 37 23.49 5.10 16.29
N SER A 38 24.51 4.27 16.12
CA SER A 38 24.62 3.37 14.96
C SER A 38 24.64 1.92 15.40
N MET A 39 24.11 1.05 14.55
CA MET A 39 24.21 -0.39 14.72
C MET A 39 24.40 -1.05 13.36
N ALA A 40 25.33 -2.01 13.32
CA ALA A 40 25.55 -2.86 12.17
C ALA A 40 24.48 -3.95 12.08
N VAL A 41 24.05 -4.26 10.88
CA VAL A 41 23.19 -5.39 10.54
C VAL A 41 23.78 -6.16 9.36
N MET A 42 23.49 -7.44 9.27
CA MET A 42 24.01 -8.30 8.21
C MET A 42 22.94 -8.50 7.13
N LEU A 43 23.31 -8.27 5.89
CA LEU A 43 22.53 -8.62 4.71
C LEU A 43 23.04 -9.96 4.19
N ARG A 44 22.24 -11.02 4.28
CA ARG A 44 22.61 -12.35 3.82
C ARG A 44 21.90 -12.70 2.53
N ASN A 45 22.64 -13.07 1.50
CA ASN A 45 22.08 -13.58 0.26
C ASN A 45 21.75 -15.07 0.42
N THR A 46 20.47 -15.41 0.47
CA THR A 46 19.98 -16.80 0.55
C THR A 46 19.65 -17.39 -0.83
N GLY A 47 19.92 -16.64 -1.89
CA GLY A 47 19.68 -17.05 -3.28
C GLY A 47 20.85 -17.82 -3.88
N THR A 48 20.73 -18.11 -5.17
CA THR A 48 21.71 -18.87 -5.96
C THR A 48 22.53 -18.00 -6.92
N THR A 49 22.26 -16.69 -6.95
CA THR A 49 22.97 -15.70 -7.79
C THR A 49 23.45 -14.55 -6.93
N ALA A 50 24.54 -13.90 -7.32
CA ALA A 50 25.02 -12.67 -6.68
C ALA A 50 23.94 -11.57 -6.74
N VAL A 51 23.82 -10.79 -5.66
CA VAL A 51 22.81 -9.72 -5.53
C VAL A 51 23.48 -8.41 -5.16
N LYS A 52 23.00 -7.29 -5.70
CA LYS A 52 23.52 -5.97 -5.41
C LYS A 52 22.48 -5.14 -4.66
N VAL A 53 22.92 -4.45 -3.59
CA VAL A 53 22.11 -3.44 -2.92
C VAL A 53 22.27 -2.12 -3.68
N VAL A 54 21.19 -1.61 -4.25
CA VAL A 54 21.21 -0.39 -5.06
C VAL A 54 21.18 0.85 -4.19
N THR A 55 20.37 0.79 -3.12
CA THR A 55 20.23 1.89 -2.16
C THR A 55 19.64 1.39 -0.85
N ALA A 56 19.84 2.17 0.21
CA ALA A 56 19.15 1.99 1.48
C ALA A 56 18.64 3.34 1.97
N ALA A 57 17.37 3.42 2.38
CA ALA A 57 16.75 4.66 2.80
C ALA A 57 15.95 4.48 4.08
N GLY A 58 16.17 5.37 5.05
CA GLY A 58 15.31 5.53 6.23
C GLY A 58 13.98 6.18 5.84
N ASN A 59 12.92 5.89 6.61
CA ASN A 59 11.61 6.52 6.43
C ASN A 59 11.52 7.92 7.06
N CYS A 60 12.64 8.51 7.52
CA CYS A 60 12.77 9.90 7.99
C CYS A 60 14.20 10.39 7.74
N ALA A 61 14.39 11.71 7.68
CA ALA A 61 15.71 12.34 7.61
C ALA A 61 16.58 12.08 8.87
N CYS A 62 15.96 11.61 9.95
CA CYS A 62 16.61 11.25 11.20
C CYS A 62 17.31 9.88 11.14
N THR A 63 17.11 9.10 10.09
CA THR A 63 17.70 7.75 9.94
C THR A 63 18.48 7.69 8.63
N THR A 64 19.78 7.45 8.75
CA THR A 64 20.70 7.24 7.62
C THR A 64 21.22 5.81 7.64
N SER A 65 21.72 5.34 6.51
CA SER A 65 22.30 4.00 6.39
C SER A 65 23.42 3.97 5.37
N THR A 66 24.41 3.13 5.64
CA THR A 66 25.40 2.68 4.65
C THR A 66 25.10 1.24 4.26
N TRP A 67 25.51 0.82 3.07
CA TRP A 67 25.28 -0.52 2.54
C TRP A 67 26.45 -0.97 1.67
N PRO A 68 26.61 -2.30 1.46
CA PRO A 68 27.67 -2.83 0.60
C PRO A 68 27.47 -2.36 -0.85
N THR A 69 28.53 -1.85 -1.45
CA THR A 69 28.56 -1.42 -2.87
C THR A 69 28.87 -2.57 -3.81
N GLU A 70 29.59 -3.60 -3.30
CA GLU A 70 29.91 -4.81 -4.03
C GLU A 70 28.75 -5.81 -3.98
N PRO A 71 28.59 -6.67 -5.01
CA PRO A 71 27.60 -7.73 -4.99
C PRO A 71 27.84 -8.72 -3.82
N ILE A 72 26.74 -9.18 -3.22
CA ILE A 72 26.76 -10.22 -2.18
C ILE A 72 26.60 -11.58 -2.87
N GLU A 73 27.62 -12.40 -2.81
CA GLU A 73 27.64 -13.73 -3.42
C GLU A 73 26.62 -14.69 -2.78
N PRO A 74 26.19 -15.75 -3.46
CA PRO A 74 25.30 -16.76 -2.90
C PRO A 74 25.81 -17.33 -1.57
N GLY A 75 24.96 -17.29 -0.54
CA GLY A 75 25.29 -17.74 0.81
C GLY A 75 26.16 -16.78 1.62
N ALA A 76 26.71 -15.73 1.01
CA ALA A 76 27.54 -14.74 1.69
C ALA A 76 26.70 -13.71 2.47
N THR A 77 27.38 -13.03 3.41
CA THR A 77 26.84 -11.92 4.19
C THR A 77 27.66 -10.66 3.95
N ALA A 78 27.00 -9.50 3.99
CA ALA A 78 27.66 -8.20 3.95
C ALA A 78 27.06 -7.25 4.98
N GLU A 79 27.88 -6.38 5.54
CA GLU A 79 27.48 -5.46 6.58
C GLU A 79 26.80 -4.22 6.00
N ALA A 80 25.74 -3.76 6.66
CA ALA A 80 25.15 -2.45 6.52
C ALA A 80 25.07 -1.78 7.90
N VAL A 81 25.29 -0.46 7.96
CA VAL A 81 25.23 0.27 9.22
C VAL A 81 24.05 1.23 9.17
N VAL A 82 23.22 1.19 10.21
CA VAL A 82 22.07 2.10 10.37
C VAL A 82 22.33 3.05 11.51
N THR A 83 22.17 4.34 11.25
CA THR A 83 22.38 5.44 12.20
C THR A 83 21.09 6.20 12.41
N LEU A 84 20.71 6.43 13.67
CA LEU A 84 19.57 7.26 14.06
C LEU A 84 20.05 8.47 14.86
N LYS A 85 19.65 9.67 14.40
CA LYS A 85 19.91 10.96 15.04
C LYS A 85 18.57 11.66 15.30
N PRO A 86 18.03 11.61 16.52
CA PRO A 86 16.77 12.23 16.85
C PRO A 86 16.79 13.75 16.68
N SER A 87 15.63 14.32 16.30
CA SER A 87 15.38 15.77 16.27
C SER A 87 14.66 16.25 17.53
N GLU A 88 14.66 17.57 17.78
CA GLU A 88 13.97 18.19 18.93
C GLU A 88 12.47 17.82 18.98
N SER A 89 11.82 17.68 17.86
CA SER A 89 10.40 17.29 17.78
C SER A 89 10.12 15.85 18.25
N GLN A 90 11.16 15.06 18.52
CA GLN A 90 11.06 13.66 18.95
C GLN A 90 11.39 13.48 20.43
N ARG A 91 11.55 14.59 21.17
CA ARG A 91 11.83 14.59 22.61
C ARG A 91 10.73 13.89 23.40
N GLY A 92 11.10 12.95 24.27
CA GLY A 92 10.18 12.16 25.09
C GLY A 92 9.50 11.01 24.33
N GLU A 93 9.83 10.78 23.06
CA GLU A 93 9.17 9.79 22.23
C GLU A 93 9.93 8.45 22.14
N ARG A 94 9.18 7.37 22.04
CA ARG A 94 9.68 6.10 21.54
C ARG A 94 9.58 6.09 20.01
N LEU A 95 10.72 6.07 19.35
CA LEU A 95 10.80 6.09 17.91
C LEU A 95 10.72 4.65 17.36
N THR A 96 9.89 4.46 16.34
CA THR A 96 9.89 3.25 15.51
C THR A 96 10.10 3.69 14.07
N LYS A 97 11.28 3.43 13.55
CA LYS A 97 11.71 3.81 12.20
C LYS A 97 11.89 2.56 11.34
N LYS A 98 12.02 2.77 10.05
CA LYS A 98 12.21 1.72 9.07
C LYS A 98 13.32 2.11 8.10
N VAL A 99 14.25 1.19 7.85
CA VAL A 99 15.21 1.29 6.74
C VAL A 99 14.81 0.28 5.69
N THR A 100 14.73 0.72 4.46
CA THR A 100 14.40 -0.11 3.29
C THR A 100 15.62 -0.25 2.42
N PHE A 101 16.13 -1.46 2.26
CA PHE A 101 17.19 -1.82 1.31
C PHE A 101 16.57 -2.22 -0.02
N VAL A 102 17.00 -1.59 -1.11
CA VAL A 102 16.55 -1.92 -2.47
C VAL A 102 17.57 -2.87 -3.09
N ILE A 103 17.12 -4.06 -3.47
CA ILE A 103 17.94 -5.10 -4.07
C ILE A 103 17.69 -5.12 -5.57
N GLU A 104 18.76 -5.03 -6.36
CA GLU A 104 18.71 -4.99 -7.82
C GLU A 104 17.95 -6.21 -8.38
N GLY A 105 16.93 -5.93 -9.19
CA GLY A 105 16.13 -6.99 -9.82
C GLY A 105 15.24 -7.84 -8.90
N GLN A 106 15.27 -7.63 -7.57
CA GLN A 106 14.54 -8.49 -6.62
C GLN A 106 13.49 -7.78 -5.77
N GLY A 107 13.57 -6.45 -5.60
CA GLY A 107 12.64 -5.69 -4.78
C GLY A 107 13.28 -5.10 -3.51
N VAL A 108 12.58 -5.13 -2.38
CA VAL A 108 13.01 -4.44 -1.17
C VAL A 108 13.01 -5.34 0.07
N VAL A 109 13.95 -5.09 0.99
CA VAL A 109 14.00 -5.70 2.32
C VAL A 109 13.91 -4.59 3.37
N ASP A 110 13.06 -4.77 4.36
CA ASP A 110 12.81 -3.79 5.41
C ASP A 110 13.44 -4.22 6.74
N LEU A 111 14.13 -3.27 7.39
CA LEU A 111 14.63 -3.38 8.76
C LEU A 111 13.83 -2.45 9.67
N ALA A 112 13.32 -2.96 10.78
CA ALA A 112 12.72 -2.13 11.82
C ALA A 112 13.79 -1.58 12.78
N VAL A 113 13.73 -0.27 13.10
CA VAL A 113 14.66 0.41 13.99
C VAL A 113 13.87 1.06 15.12
N VAL A 114 14.19 0.70 16.36
CA VAL A 114 13.54 1.23 17.57
C VAL A 114 14.54 2.01 18.39
N ALA A 115 14.11 3.14 18.99
CA ALA A 115 14.90 3.92 19.94
C ALA A 115 13.96 4.68 20.88
N PHE A 116 14.49 5.17 22.01
CA PHE A 116 13.80 6.07 22.92
C PHE A 116 14.57 7.38 23.03
N VAL A 117 13.88 8.52 22.96
CA VAL A 117 14.49 9.85 23.15
C VAL A 117 14.05 10.38 24.49
N PRO A 118 14.97 10.56 25.48
CA PRO A 118 14.61 11.06 26.81
C PRO A 118 14.00 12.46 26.76
N ALA A 119 13.00 12.70 27.63
CA ALA A 119 12.39 14.02 27.78
C ALA A 119 13.34 15.04 28.45
N ASP A 120 14.22 14.55 29.32
CA ASP A 120 15.09 15.38 30.18
C ASP A 120 16.54 15.22 29.76
N GLY A 121 17.04 15.62 28.74
CA GLY A 121 18.45 15.69 28.31
C GLY A 121 19.53 14.88 29.09
N GLY A 122 19.12 13.92 29.92
CA GLY A 122 19.95 13.18 30.87
C GLY A 122 20.70 12.01 30.20
N ALA A 123 22.02 11.99 30.38
CA ALA A 123 22.89 10.91 30.03
C ALA A 123 22.50 9.64 30.81
N SER A 124 22.24 8.54 30.10
CA SER A 124 22.15 7.21 30.72
C SER A 124 23.50 6.85 31.36
N PRO A 125 23.55 6.26 32.57
CA PRO A 125 24.81 5.82 33.14
C PRO A 125 25.45 4.74 32.26
N ALA A 126 26.73 4.90 31.97
CA ALA A 126 27.54 3.93 31.24
C ALA A 126 27.54 2.58 31.97
N PRO A 127 27.48 1.46 31.27
CA PRO A 127 27.65 0.15 31.88
C PRO A 127 29.07 0.00 32.43
N ALA A 128 29.19 -0.48 33.66
CA ALA A 128 30.45 -0.75 34.31
C ALA A 128 31.24 -1.83 33.55
N PRO A 129 32.59 -1.76 33.52
CA PRO A 129 33.41 -2.74 32.79
C PRO A 129 33.30 -4.11 33.43
N ALA A 130 32.97 -5.10 32.63
CA ALA A 130 32.95 -6.52 33.03
C ALA A 130 34.37 -7.04 33.25
N GLY A 131 34.66 -7.51 34.48
CA GLY A 131 35.85 -8.26 34.80
C GLY A 131 35.83 -9.68 34.19
N PRO A 132 37.01 -10.34 34.03
CA PRO A 132 37.08 -11.65 33.39
C PRO A 132 36.59 -12.74 34.35
N GLY A 133 35.51 -13.39 34.03
CA GLY A 133 34.93 -14.48 34.82
C GLY A 133 34.28 -15.55 33.94
N THR A 134 34.85 -16.73 33.98
CA THR A 134 34.35 -18.11 33.77
C THR A 134 33.05 -18.31 32.99
N PRO A 135 32.98 -19.26 32.04
CA PRO A 135 31.75 -19.55 31.30
C PRO A 135 30.70 -20.19 32.19
N ALA A 136 29.73 -19.41 32.62
CA ALA A 136 28.56 -19.90 33.33
C ALA A 136 27.53 -20.39 32.33
N ALA A 137 26.88 -21.52 32.67
CA ALA A 137 25.77 -22.12 31.95
C ALA A 137 24.71 -21.07 31.57
N GLN A 138 24.19 -21.14 30.34
CA GLN A 138 23.14 -20.29 29.85
C GLN A 138 21.90 -20.42 30.75
N PRO A 139 21.44 -19.35 31.38
CA PRO A 139 20.12 -19.38 32.02
C PRO A 139 19.05 -19.47 30.93
N THR A 140 18.25 -20.51 30.96
CA THR A 140 17.01 -20.57 30.20
C THR A 140 16.15 -19.38 30.61
N THR A 141 16.06 -18.37 29.75
CA THR A 141 15.18 -17.22 29.96
C THR A 141 13.75 -17.75 30.06
N PRO A 142 13.03 -17.51 31.15
CA PRO A 142 11.62 -17.90 31.21
C PRO A 142 10.89 -17.22 30.07
N ALA A 143 10.10 -18.01 29.32
CA ALA A 143 9.29 -17.50 28.24
C ALA A 143 8.46 -16.30 28.74
N ARG A 144 8.67 -15.13 28.13
CA ARG A 144 7.90 -13.93 28.45
C ARG A 144 6.39 -14.26 28.26
N PRO A 145 5.52 -13.91 29.19
CA PRO A 145 4.09 -14.18 29.04
C PRO A 145 3.62 -13.60 27.71
N ALA A 146 2.93 -14.41 26.92
CA ALA A 146 2.38 -13.97 25.64
C ALA A 146 1.47 -12.75 25.87
N THR A 147 1.67 -11.70 25.10
CA THR A 147 0.82 -10.51 25.16
C THR A 147 -0.62 -10.93 24.84
N PRO A 148 -1.62 -10.64 25.71
CA PRO A 148 -3.00 -11.03 25.46
C PRO A 148 -3.46 -10.52 24.08
N LEU A 149 -4.20 -11.34 23.35
CA LEU A 149 -4.82 -10.91 22.10
C LEU A 149 -5.76 -9.72 22.37
N PRO A 150 -5.74 -8.69 21.50
CA PRO A 150 -6.73 -7.61 21.60
C PRO A 150 -8.14 -8.19 21.40
N PRO A 151 -9.19 -7.51 21.90
CA PRO A 151 -10.57 -7.93 21.65
C PRO A 151 -10.81 -8.18 20.17
N LYS A 152 -11.58 -9.24 19.86
CA LYS A 152 -11.94 -9.56 18.47
C LYS A 152 -12.73 -8.39 17.87
N PRO A 153 -12.32 -7.83 16.71
CA PRO A 153 -13.09 -6.82 16.02
C PRO A 153 -14.48 -7.35 15.62
N SER A 154 -15.44 -6.44 15.46
CA SER A 154 -16.76 -6.82 14.94
C SER A 154 -16.63 -7.32 13.50
N THR A 155 -17.35 -8.40 13.19
CA THR A 155 -17.48 -8.92 11.82
C THR A 155 -18.58 -8.19 11.04
N ALA A 156 -19.45 -7.43 11.74
CA ALA A 156 -20.59 -6.75 11.14
C ALA A 156 -20.14 -5.62 10.19
N PHE A 157 -20.80 -5.55 9.05
CA PHE A 157 -20.62 -4.46 8.10
C PHE A 157 -21.97 -4.10 7.48
N THR A 158 -22.29 -2.81 7.48
CA THR A 158 -23.49 -2.27 6.83
C THR A 158 -23.10 -1.17 5.85
N ARG A 159 -23.84 -1.05 4.76
CA ARG A 159 -23.69 0.07 3.82
C ARG A 159 -24.11 1.38 4.49
N VAL A 160 -23.32 2.42 4.31
CA VAL A 160 -23.56 3.75 4.85
C VAL A 160 -23.54 4.75 3.71
N ASP A 161 -24.47 5.71 3.75
CA ASP A 161 -24.46 6.84 2.83
C ASP A 161 -23.39 7.86 3.29
N PRO A 162 -22.31 8.11 2.51
CA PRO A 162 -21.24 8.99 2.96
C PRO A 162 -21.74 10.43 3.06
N PRO A 163 -21.37 11.18 4.11
CA PRO A 163 -21.79 12.59 4.26
C PRO A 163 -21.23 13.49 3.16
N MET A 164 -20.05 13.13 2.59
CA MET A 164 -19.46 13.85 1.46
C MET A 164 -19.57 13.00 0.19
N LYS A 165 -20.33 13.49 -0.79
CA LYS A 165 -20.60 12.80 -2.07
C LYS A 165 -20.99 13.80 -3.15
N PRO A 166 -20.97 13.44 -4.43
CA PRO A 166 -21.48 14.31 -5.50
C PRO A 166 -22.92 14.76 -5.24
N GLY A 167 -23.20 16.04 -5.50
CA GLY A 167 -24.50 16.66 -5.30
C GLY A 167 -24.76 17.24 -3.91
N VAL A 168 -23.90 16.99 -2.89
CA VAL A 168 -24.05 17.62 -1.57
C VAL A 168 -23.34 18.98 -1.52
N ARG A 169 -23.80 19.84 -0.60
CA ARG A 169 -23.14 21.12 -0.33
C ARG A 169 -21.81 20.89 0.36
N ALA A 170 -20.72 21.41 -0.23
CA ALA A 170 -19.41 21.47 0.39
C ALA A 170 -19.30 22.71 1.27
N PRO A 171 -18.96 22.61 2.56
CA PRO A 171 -18.57 23.80 3.32
C PRO A 171 -17.35 24.44 2.66
N PHE A 172 -17.23 25.76 2.73
CA PHE A 172 -15.96 26.39 2.40
C PHE A 172 -15.01 26.11 3.58
N PRO A 173 -13.84 25.44 3.35
CA PRO A 173 -12.97 25.11 4.46
C PRO A 173 -12.23 26.34 5.00
N ALA A 174 -11.88 26.32 6.28
CA ALA A 174 -11.01 27.32 6.86
C ALA A 174 -9.57 27.05 6.40
N PHE A 175 -9.16 27.65 5.30
CA PHE A 175 -7.77 27.61 4.85
C PHE A 175 -6.96 28.66 5.62
N ASP A 176 -6.55 28.36 6.85
CA ASP A 176 -5.92 29.33 7.75
C ASP A 176 -4.44 29.58 7.43
N HIS A 177 -3.76 28.65 6.78
CA HIS A 177 -2.34 28.70 6.51
C HIS A 177 -2.02 28.71 5.01
N TRP A 178 -2.17 29.86 4.37
CA TRP A 178 -1.77 30.06 2.98
C TRP A 178 -0.25 30.15 2.84
N ILE A 179 0.30 29.30 1.99
CA ILE A 179 1.73 29.26 1.65
C ILE A 179 1.95 30.03 0.34
N VAL A 180 1.05 29.80 -0.64
CA VAL A 180 1.06 30.42 -1.96
C VAL A 180 -0.36 30.82 -2.34
N GLY A 181 -0.51 31.95 -3.01
CA GLY A 181 -1.81 32.46 -3.42
C GLY A 181 -2.41 33.43 -2.42
N ALA A 182 -3.56 33.99 -2.79
CA ALA A 182 -4.32 34.91 -1.95
C ALA A 182 -5.43 34.17 -1.20
N PRO A 183 -5.68 34.51 0.08
CA PRO A 183 -6.78 33.93 0.84
C PRO A 183 -8.13 34.12 0.17
N GLU A 184 -8.90 33.05 0.08
CA GLU A 184 -10.30 33.04 -0.31
C GLU A 184 -11.17 32.69 0.91
N GLN A 185 -12.39 33.22 0.96
CA GLN A 185 -13.30 33.02 2.10
C GLN A 185 -14.61 32.32 1.73
N SER A 186 -14.87 32.14 0.45
CA SER A 186 -16.09 31.48 -0.05
C SER A 186 -15.91 30.95 -1.45
N TRP A 187 -16.76 30.03 -1.84
CA TRP A 187 -16.88 29.59 -3.23
C TRP A 187 -17.40 30.75 -4.11
N ALA A 188 -16.59 31.22 -5.05
CA ALA A 188 -17.04 32.24 -5.99
C ALA A 188 -18.10 31.65 -6.96
N PRO A 189 -19.23 32.35 -7.20
CA PRO A 189 -20.28 31.86 -8.10
C PRO A 189 -19.76 31.56 -9.51
N GLY A 190 -20.17 30.45 -10.07
CA GLY A 190 -19.82 30.01 -11.44
C GLY A 190 -18.40 29.46 -11.57
N VAL A 191 -17.56 29.59 -10.56
CA VAL A 191 -16.15 29.11 -10.58
C VAL A 191 -16.08 27.65 -10.21
N VAL A 192 -15.29 26.89 -10.98
CA VAL A 192 -14.93 25.51 -10.65
C VAL A 192 -13.65 25.51 -9.80
N TYR A 193 -13.74 24.90 -8.62
CA TYR A 193 -12.62 24.72 -7.72
C TYR A 193 -12.17 23.26 -7.72
N VAL A 194 -10.87 23.04 -7.65
CA VAL A 194 -10.27 21.73 -7.42
C VAL A 194 -9.41 21.81 -6.17
N ILE A 195 -9.80 21.07 -5.13
CA ILE A 195 -8.98 20.89 -3.93
C ILE A 195 -8.12 19.65 -4.16
N ASP A 196 -6.80 19.82 -4.19
CA ASP A 196 -5.83 18.72 -4.32
C ASP A 196 -5.25 18.37 -2.96
N PHE A 197 -5.59 17.20 -2.44
CA PHE A 197 -4.96 16.65 -1.24
C PHE A 197 -3.66 15.95 -1.60
N PHE A 198 -2.53 16.50 -1.15
CA PHE A 198 -1.20 15.99 -1.43
C PHE A 198 -0.36 15.81 -0.17
N GLY A 199 0.86 15.30 -0.30
CA GLY A 199 1.88 15.28 0.75
C GLY A 199 3.25 15.54 0.16
N THR A 200 4.08 16.33 0.84
CA THR A 200 5.43 16.67 0.34
C THR A 200 6.34 15.45 0.25
N ASP A 201 6.07 14.42 1.06
CA ASP A 201 6.80 13.15 1.13
C ASP A 201 6.01 11.96 0.54
N CYS A 202 4.96 12.26 -0.21
CA CYS A 202 4.08 11.27 -0.84
C CYS A 202 4.72 10.73 -2.13
N SER A 203 5.21 9.49 -2.12
CA SER A 203 5.78 8.85 -3.32
C SER A 203 4.76 8.72 -4.46
N HIS A 204 3.50 8.46 -4.12
CA HIS A 204 2.42 8.34 -5.11
C HIS A 204 2.06 9.69 -5.74
N CYS A 205 2.16 10.80 -4.98
CA CYS A 205 1.96 12.13 -5.52
C CYS A 205 3.09 12.49 -6.50
N ARG A 206 4.32 12.08 -6.22
CA ARG A 206 5.47 12.27 -7.14
C ARG A 206 5.33 11.48 -8.44
N GLU A 207 4.79 10.27 -8.37
CA GLU A 207 4.53 9.43 -9.56
C GLU A 207 3.59 10.13 -10.56
N TYR A 208 2.62 10.90 -10.06
CA TYR A 208 1.64 11.59 -10.89
C TYR A 208 1.88 13.11 -11.00
N ALA A 209 2.99 13.63 -10.51
CA ALA A 209 3.26 15.07 -10.44
C ALA A 209 3.15 15.77 -11.82
N THR A 210 3.77 15.21 -12.85
CA THR A 210 3.70 15.78 -14.23
C THR A 210 2.28 15.81 -14.77
N LEU A 211 1.48 14.77 -14.53
CA LEU A 211 0.08 14.72 -14.95
C LEU A 211 -0.76 15.76 -14.20
N ILE A 212 -0.56 15.87 -12.89
CA ILE A 212 -1.28 16.85 -12.04
C ILE A 212 -0.92 18.27 -12.48
N GLU A 213 0.35 18.56 -12.72
CA GLU A 213 0.82 19.85 -13.24
C GLU A 213 0.15 20.19 -14.58
N GLN A 214 0.12 19.25 -15.52
CA GLN A 214 -0.54 19.46 -16.82
C GLN A 214 -2.03 19.80 -16.66
N VAL A 215 -2.75 19.05 -15.78
CA VAL A 215 -4.15 19.34 -15.48
C VAL A 215 -4.30 20.74 -14.89
N MET A 216 -3.46 21.13 -13.94
CA MET A 216 -3.50 22.45 -13.31
C MET A 216 -3.25 23.57 -14.33
N ARG A 217 -2.28 23.44 -15.25
CA ARG A 217 -1.99 24.42 -16.28
C ARG A 217 -3.12 24.53 -17.30
N ASP A 218 -3.56 23.41 -17.86
CA ASP A 218 -4.58 23.38 -18.91
C ASP A 218 -5.91 23.97 -18.44
N PHE A 219 -6.37 23.57 -17.25
CA PHE A 219 -7.65 24.00 -16.73
C PHE A 219 -7.57 25.33 -15.96
N GLY A 220 -6.43 25.64 -15.33
CA GLY A 220 -6.17 26.94 -14.72
C GLY A 220 -6.25 28.08 -15.73
N ALA A 221 -5.70 27.89 -16.94
CA ALA A 221 -5.81 28.83 -18.06
C ALA A 221 -7.26 29.04 -18.53
N ARG A 222 -8.17 28.13 -18.18
CA ARG A 222 -9.62 28.18 -18.50
C ARG A 222 -10.49 28.62 -17.32
N GLY A 223 -9.88 29.15 -16.24
CA GLY A 223 -10.57 29.72 -15.09
C GLY A 223 -10.89 28.73 -13.97
N VAL A 224 -10.40 27.49 -14.02
CA VAL A 224 -10.50 26.58 -12.88
C VAL A 224 -9.50 27.00 -11.80
N ARG A 225 -9.95 27.09 -10.56
CA ARG A 225 -9.09 27.43 -9.42
C ARG A 225 -8.62 26.17 -8.70
N PHE A 226 -7.30 25.99 -8.60
CA PHE A 226 -6.69 24.87 -7.90
C PHE A 226 -6.14 25.33 -6.55
N ILE A 227 -6.48 24.61 -5.48
CA ILE A 227 -5.97 24.81 -4.12
C ILE A 227 -5.40 23.46 -3.66
N ALA A 228 -4.07 23.36 -3.61
CA ALA A 228 -3.42 22.19 -3.06
C ALA A 228 -3.31 22.33 -1.53
N THR A 229 -3.64 21.29 -0.79
CA THR A 229 -3.62 21.27 0.69
C THR A 229 -2.97 20.00 1.22
N THR A 230 -2.25 20.14 2.34
CA THR A 230 -1.56 19.03 3.02
C THR A 230 -1.69 19.18 4.53
N ASP A 231 -1.76 18.06 5.28
CA ASP A 231 -1.86 18.06 6.75
C ASP A 231 -0.50 18.26 7.44
N GLU A 232 0.49 18.77 6.72
CA GLU A 232 1.83 19.05 7.24
C GLU A 232 1.89 20.47 7.86
N GLN A 233 2.92 20.70 8.70
CA GLN A 233 3.13 22.01 9.33
C GLN A 233 3.48 23.07 8.29
N PRO A 234 2.98 24.32 8.42
CA PRO A 234 3.20 25.39 7.45
C PRO A 234 4.67 25.66 7.14
N GLU A 235 5.54 25.58 8.15
CA GLU A 235 6.97 25.78 8.00
C GLU A 235 7.63 24.70 7.13
N ALA A 236 7.20 23.45 7.30
CA ALA A 236 7.68 22.33 6.50
C ALA A 236 7.25 22.47 5.04
N VAL A 237 6.00 22.91 4.81
CA VAL A 237 5.46 23.14 3.45
C VAL A 237 6.19 24.30 2.77
N ARG A 238 6.46 25.42 3.50
CA ARG A 238 7.25 26.54 2.98
C ARG A 238 8.67 26.13 2.61
N ALA A 239 9.33 25.37 3.49
CA ALA A 239 10.68 24.87 3.24
C ALA A 239 10.73 23.92 2.03
N TRP A 240 9.69 23.08 1.86
CA TRP A 240 9.58 22.21 0.70
C TRP A 240 9.34 23.01 -0.60
N TYR A 241 8.40 23.96 -0.57
CA TYR A 241 8.07 24.78 -1.74
C TYR A 241 9.24 25.66 -2.19
N GLY A 242 10.10 26.10 -1.25
CA GLY A 242 11.32 26.87 -1.55
C GLY A 242 12.46 26.07 -2.20
N LYS A 243 12.31 24.74 -2.33
CA LYS A 243 13.32 23.93 -3.05
C LYS A 243 13.29 24.24 -4.55
N ALA A 244 14.47 24.23 -5.18
CA ALA A 244 14.60 24.48 -6.60
C ALA A 244 13.71 23.53 -7.42
N GLY A 245 12.96 24.06 -8.36
CA GLY A 245 12.08 23.33 -9.27
C GLY A 245 10.68 23.00 -8.71
N VAL A 246 10.44 23.10 -7.40
CA VAL A 246 9.13 22.73 -6.83
C VAL A 246 8.05 23.72 -7.25
N ALA A 247 8.31 25.01 -7.15
CA ALA A 247 7.34 26.06 -7.48
C ALA A 247 6.85 25.98 -8.95
N GLU A 248 7.71 25.53 -9.84
CA GLU A 248 7.41 25.40 -11.28
C GLU A 248 6.38 24.30 -11.56
N HIS A 249 6.35 23.25 -10.71
CA HIS A 249 5.45 22.11 -10.84
C HIS A 249 4.11 22.26 -10.09
N PHE A 250 3.95 23.36 -9.32
CA PHE A 250 2.72 23.65 -8.58
C PHE A 250 2.14 25.01 -8.97
N PRO A 251 1.56 25.15 -10.18
CA PRO A 251 0.95 26.41 -10.64
C PRO A 251 -0.42 26.65 -10.02
N CYS A 252 -0.51 26.59 -8.69
CA CYS A 252 -1.77 26.70 -7.95
C CYS A 252 -1.56 27.37 -6.59
N ALA A 253 -2.64 27.69 -5.90
CA ALA A 253 -2.60 28.07 -4.50
C ALA A 253 -2.22 26.85 -3.63
N ILE A 254 -1.44 27.08 -2.57
CA ILE A 254 -1.02 26.05 -1.64
C ILE A 254 -1.36 26.46 -0.21
N THR A 255 -1.97 25.53 0.54
CA THR A 255 -2.32 25.71 1.93
C THR A 255 -1.77 24.56 2.78
N ALA A 256 -1.55 24.81 4.07
CA ALA A 256 -1.30 23.79 5.07
C ALA A 256 -2.51 23.63 5.98
N ASP A 257 -2.80 22.40 6.41
CA ASP A 257 -3.95 21.99 7.23
C ASP A 257 -3.45 21.17 8.45
N PRO A 258 -2.61 21.74 9.33
CA PRO A 258 -1.95 21.00 10.40
C PRO A 258 -2.90 20.45 11.45
N ASP A 259 -4.06 21.07 11.66
CA ASP A 259 -5.15 20.59 12.51
C ASP A 259 -6.08 19.60 11.81
N ARG A 260 -5.91 19.41 10.48
CA ARG A 260 -6.65 18.47 9.65
C ARG A 260 -8.13 18.80 9.49
N SER A 261 -8.52 20.05 9.71
CA SER A 261 -9.91 20.50 9.59
C SER A 261 -10.44 20.39 8.16
N VAL A 262 -9.63 20.79 7.16
CA VAL A 262 -9.95 20.65 5.74
C VAL A 262 -10.02 19.17 5.32
N LEU A 263 -9.05 18.37 5.76
CA LEU A 263 -9.04 16.93 5.52
C LEU A 263 -10.26 16.25 6.13
N ALA A 264 -10.65 16.62 7.36
CA ALA A 264 -11.84 16.09 8.01
C ALA A 264 -13.12 16.46 7.24
N ALA A 265 -13.25 17.72 6.80
CA ALA A 265 -14.43 18.16 6.08
C ALA A 265 -14.65 17.41 4.75
N PHE A 266 -13.57 17.05 4.05
CA PHE A 266 -13.66 16.44 2.72
C PHE A 266 -13.37 14.94 2.72
N GLN A 267 -12.15 14.53 3.10
CA GLN A 267 -11.75 13.13 2.95
C GLN A 267 -12.43 12.19 3.95
N HIS A 268 -12.57 12.59 5.22
CA HIS A 268 -13.24 11.73 6.19
C HIS A 268 -14.71 11.50 5.83
N GLY A 269 -15.37 12.51 5.28
CA GLY A 269 -16.74 12.40 4.81
C GLY A 269 -16.96 11.42 3.65
N THR A 270 -15.91 11.05 2.93
CA THR A 270 -15.94 10.03 1.87
C THR A 270 -15.40 8.67 2.33
N PHE A 271 -14.95 8.54 3.59
CA PHE A 271 -14.23 7.38 4.11
C PHE A 271 -12.93 7.04 3.36
N ARG A 272 -12.42 7.95 2.53
CA ARG A 272 -11.26 7.76 1.66
C ARG A 272 -10.18 8.79 2.01
N THR A 273 -9.02 8.31 2.43
CA THR A 273 -7.92 9.14 2.97
C THR A 273 -6.61 9.03 2.17
N SER A 274 -6.66 8.49 0.93
CA SER A 274 -5.46 8.34 0.11
C SER A 274 -5.15 9.62 -0.67
N THR A 275 -3.88 9.96 -0.82
CA THR A 275 -3.34 11.02 -1.67
C THR A 275 -2.60 10.43 -2.88
N PRO A 276 -2.51 11.12 -4.04
CA PRO A 276 -3.19 12.37 -4.36
C PRO A 276 -4.69 12.18 -4.59
N ARG A 277 -5.47 13.22 -4.30
CA ARG A 277 -6.92 13.20 -4.49
C ARG A 277 -7.48 14.58 -4.81
N PHE A 278 -8.26 14.64 -5.87
CA PHE A 278 -9.04 15.83 -6.22
C PHE A 278 -10.45 15.77 -5.64
N PHE A 279 -10.91 16.91 -5.13
CA PHE A 279 -12.32 17.22 -4.92
C PHE A 279 -12.68 18.40 -5.81
N ILE A 280 -13.69 18.23 -6.66
CA ILE A 280 -14.15 19.26 -7.58
C ILE A 280 -15.44 19.84 -7.02
N VAL A 281 -15.47 21.17 -6.81
CA VAL A 281 -16.60 21.91 -6.27
C VAL A 281 -16.98 23.03 -7.24
N LYS A 282 -18.26 23.19 -7.50
CA LYS A 282 -18.80 24.32 -8.26
C LYS A 282 -20.05 24.84 -7.55
N ASP A 283 -20.16 26.15 -7.39
CA ASP A 283 -21.27 26.80 -6.68
C ASP A 283 -21.52 26.24 -5.26
N GLY A 284 -20.46 25.83 -4.59
CA GLY A 284 -20.54 25.21 -3.27
C GLY A 284 -21.13 23.80 -3.25
N ILE A 285 -21.25 23.15 -4.40
CA ILE A 285 -21.72 21.75 -4.51
C ILE A 285 -20.59 20.87 -4.98
N VAL A 286 -20.38 19.74 -4.28
CA VAL A 286 -19.44 18.71 -4.72
C VAL A 286 -19.90 18.15 -6.07
N GLN A 287 -19.06 18.27 -7.07
CA GLN A 287 -19.31 17.74 -8.39
C GLN A 287 -18.76 16.33 -8.55
N TRP A 288 -17.56 16.12 -8.01
CA TRP A 288 -16.83 14.87 -8.15
C TRP A 288 -15.66 14.81 -7.16
N PHE A 289 -15.20 13.60 -6.84
CA PHE A 289 -13.92 13.36 -6.17
C PHE A 289 -13.28 12.05 -6.63
N GLY A 290 -11.97 12.06 -6.75
CA GLY A 290 -11.26 10.85 -7.20
C GLY A 290 -9.76 11.06 -7.39
N HIS A 291 -9.13 10.10 -8.06
CA HIS A 291 -7.71 10.20 -8.39
C HIS A 291 -7.49 11.19 -9.56
N PRO A 292 -6.50 12.08 -9.50
CA PRO A 292 -6.25 13.09 -10.55
C PRO A 292 -6.20 12.56 -11.98
N LYS A 293 -5.67 11.35 -12.18
CA LYS A 293 -5.52 10.75 -13.52
C LYS A 293 -6.82 10.58 -14.33
N VAL A 294 -7.97 10.58 -13.66
CA VAL A 294 -9.30 10.44 -14.30
C VAL A 294 -10.14 11.70 -14.18
N SER A 295 -9.55 12.84 -13.75
CA SER A 295 -10.28 14.09 -13.53
C SER A 295 -10.56 14.89 -14.81
N ARG A 296 -9.74 14.73 -15.86
CA ARG A 296 -9.82 15.53 -17.09
C ARG A 296 -11.19 15.49 -17.77
N PRO A 297 -11.83 14.33 -18.03
CA PRO A 297 -13.17 14.28 -18.63
C PRO A 297 -14.23 15.01 -17.79
N VAL A 298 -14.11 14.93 -16.46
CA VAL A 298 -15.03 15.63 -15.55
C VAL A 298 -14.89 17.14 -15.66
N LEU A 299 -13.66 17.65 -15.66
CA LEU A 299 -13.39 19.08 -15.82
C LEU A 299 -13.84 19.61 -17.19
N GLU A 300 -13.63 18.83 -18.26
CA GLU A 300 -14.13 19.17 -19.59
C GLU A 300 -15.67 19.30 -19.60
N ALA A 301 -16.38 18.31 -19.07
CA ALA A 301 -17.83 18.30 -19.02
C ALA A 301 -18.40 19.43 -18.14
N LEU A 302 -17.72 19.75 -17.01
CA LEU A 302 -18.09 20.87 -16.14
C LEU A 302 -17.97 22.23 -16.83
N LEU A 303 -16.88 22.45 -17.58
CA LEU A 303 -16.67 23.68 -18.32
C LEU A 303 -17.60 23.80 -19.54
N ALA A 304 -17.98 22.67 -20.15
CA ALA A 304 -18.96 22.60 -21.22
C ALA A 304 -20.42 22.73 -20.71
N GLY A 305 -20.64 22.69 -19.39
CA GLY A 305 -22.00 22.73 -18.81
C GLY A 305 -22.82 21.45 -19.02
N THR A 306 -22.16 20.33 -19.36
CA THR A 306 -22.82 19.04 -19.63
C THR A 306 -22.71 18.06 -18.46
N TRP A 307 -21.99 18.42 -17.39
CA TRP A 307 -21.80 17.57 -16.23
C TRP A 307 -23.02 17.52 -15.31
N ASP A 308 -23.43 16.31 -14.92
CA ASP A 308 -24.43 16.09 -13.87
C ASP A 308 -23.78 15.26 -12.74
N PRO A 309 -23.59 15.81 -11.53
CA PRO A 309 -22.98 15.07 -10.42
C PRO A 309 -23.76 13.84 -9.99
N ARG A 310 -25.05 13.74 -10.32
CA ARG A 310 -25.88 12.58 -9.98
C ARG A 310 -25.48 11.33 -10.74
N THR A 311 -24.83 11.47 -11.90
CA THR A 311 -24.35 10.33 -12.69
C THR A 311 -23.25 9.54 -11.95
N GLU A 312 -22.47 10.21 -11.10
CA GLU A 312 -21.37 9.60 -10.33
C GLU A 312 -21.78 9.18 -8.91
N LEU A 313 -23.02 9.51 -8.50
CA LEU A 313 -23.44 9.36 -7.10
C LEU A 313 -23.39 7.88 -6.65
N ALA A 314 -23.92 6.97 -7.45
CA ALA A 314 -23.99 5.55 -7.12
C ALA A 314 -22.58 4.95 -6.97
N ASP A 315 -21.68 5.27 -7.91
CA ASP A 315 -20.29 4.83 -7.88
C ASP A 315 -19.52 5.44 -6.72
N ALA A 316 -19.72 6.74 -6.43
CA ALA A 316 -19.09 7.43 -5.31
C ALA A 316 -19.48 6.79 -3.96
N VAL A 317 -20.77 6.47 -3.77
CA VAL A 317 -21.28 5.79 -2.57
C VAL A 317 -20.70 4.38 -2.47
N THR A 318 -20.68 3.64 -3.57
CA THR A 318 -20.10 2.29 -3.60
C THR A 318 -18.62 2.33 -3.25
N GLU A 319 -17.82 3.18 -3.89
CA GLU A 319 -16.38 3.31 -3.64
C GLU A 319 -16.05 3.78 -2.22
N SER A 320 -16.88 4.65 -1.63
CA SER A 320 -16.75 5.06 -0.23
C SER A 320 -16.96 3.87 0.71
N ASN A 321 -17.95 3.03 0.45
CA ASN A 321 -18.17 1.82 1.24
C ASN A 321 -17.09 0.75 1.01
N VAL A 322 -16.55 0.63 -0.19
CA VAL A 322 -15.36 -0.21 -0.48
C VAL A 322 -14.15 0.24 0.36
N ALA A 323 -13.94 1.54 0.49
CA ALA A 323 -12.86 2.07 1.34
C ALA A 323 -13.07 1.75 2.84
N ARG A 324 -14.33 1.86 3.34
CA ARG A 324 -14.68 1.42 4.70
C ARG A 324 -14.47 -0.08 4.88
N ALA A 325 -14.98 -0.88 3.95
CA ALA A 325 -14.83 -2.33 3.97
C ALA A 325 -13.36 -2.74 4.03
N LYS A 326 -12.50 -2.04 3.26
CA LYS A 326 -11.06 -2.25 3.32
C LYS A 326 -10.50 -2.03 4.73
N ASN A 327 -10.87 -0.98 5.43
CA ASN A 327 -10.39 -0.71 6.79
C ASN A 327 -10.85 -1.79 7.79
N VAL A 328 -12.10 -2.25 7.67
CA VAL A 328 -12.66 -3.33 8.50
C VAL A 328 -11.94 -4.65 8.22
N THR A 329 -11.79 -5.02 6.95
CA THR A 329 -11.09 -6.26 6.56
C THR A 329 -9.61 -6.22 6.93
N ASP A 330 -8.90 -5.09 6.74
CA ASP A 330 -7.50 -4.93 7.15
C ASP A 330 -7.33 -5.10 8.68
N THR A 331 -8.29 -4.59 9.46
CA THR A 331 -8.27 -4.75 10.92
C THR A 331 -8.51 -6.20 11.32
N MET A 332 -9.46 -6.87 10.69
CA MET A 332 -9.76 -8.28 10.93
C MET A 332 -8.58 -9.18 10.50
N VAL A 333 -7.94 -8.90 9.37
CA VAL A 333 -6.72 -9.61 8.92
C VAL A 333 -5.63 -9.55 10.00
N ARG A 334 -5.36 -8.37 10.57
CA ARG A 334 -4.36 -8.24 11.65
C ARG A 334 -4.70 -9.05 12.89
N TRP A 335 -5.98 -9.12 13.22
CA TRP A 335 -6.45 -9.93 14.35
C TRP A 335 -6.31 -11.42 14.06
N CYS A 336 -6.80 -11.88 12.89
CA CYS A 336 -6.71 -13.28 12.46
C CYS A 336 -5.25 -13.77 12.35
N ASP A 337 -4.36 -12.90 11.86
CA ASP A 337 -2.93 -13.20 11.74
C ASP A 337 -2.29 -13.48 13.11
N ARG A 338 -2.70 -12.76 14.16
CA ARG A 338 -2.22 -12.99 15.54
C ARG A 338 -2.88 -14.17 16.23
N SER A 339 -4.18 -14.36 16.01
CA SER A 339 -4.95 -15.42 16.65
C SER A 339 -4.75 -16.79 16.00
N GLY A 340 -4.39 -16.82 14.72
CA GLY A 340 -4.41 -18.02 13.89
C GLY A 340 -5.81 -18.46 13.47
N ASP A 341 -6.87 -17.78 13.94
CA ASP A 341 -8.27 -18.06 13.58
C ASP A 341 -8.71 -17.14 12.42
N TRP A 342 -8.95 -17.73 11.25
CA TRP A 342 -9.34 -17.01 10.03
C TRP A 342 -10.86 -17.00 9.78
N GLN A 343 -11.64 -17.70 10.62
CA GLN A 343 -13.09 -17.74 10.48
C GLN A 343 -13.76 -16.36 10.60
N PRO A 344 -13.34 -15.46 11.53
CA PRO A 344 -13.90 -14.11 11.61
C PRO A 344 -13.69 -13.26 10.35
N LEU A 345 -12.58 -13.46 9.63
CA LEU A 345 -12.37 -12.77 8.37
C LEU A 345 -13.30 -13.29 7.26
N LEU A 346 -13.55 -14.60 7.20
CA LEU A 346 -14.51 -15.18 6.26
C LEU A 346 -15.92 -14.62 6.49
N GLU A 347 -16.35 -14.52 7.75
CA GLU A 347 -17.62 -13.91 8.13
C GLU A 347 -17.67 -12.41 7.77
N THR A 348 -16.59 -11.67 8.04
CA THR A 348 -16.48 -10.25 7.66
C THR A 348 -16.63 -10.07 6.16
N LEU A 349 -15.97 -10.92 5.36
CA LEU A 349 -16.06 -10.85 3.89
C LEU A 349 -17.48 -11.17 3.38
N ASP A 350 -18.19 -12.10 4.02
CA ASP A 350 -19.59 -12.38 3.69
C ASP A 350 -20.50 -11.18 3.98
N ASN A 351 -20.33 -10.52 5.14
CA ASN A 351 -21.09 -9.33 5.51
C ASN A 351 -20.79 -8.15 4.57
N VAL A 352 -19.52 -7.94 4.21
CA VAL A 352 -19.13 -6.90 3.26
C VAL A 352 -19.70 -7.18 1.87
N ARG A 353 -19.62 -8.42 1.39
CA ARG A 353 -20.19 -8.85 0.12
C ARG A 353 -21.68 -8.59 0.04
N ALA A 354 -22.42 -8.91 1.10
CA ALA A 354 -23.87 -8.67 1.17
C ALA A 354 -24.21 -7.16 1.15
N ALA A 355 -23.38 -6.33 1.79
CA ALA A 355 -23.59 -4.89 1.88
C ALA A 355 -23.16 -4.12 0.61
N ILE A 356 -22.23 -4.69 -0.20
CA ILE A 356 -21.70 -4.07 -1.43
C ILE A 356 -21.82 -5.09 -2.58
N PRO A 357 -23.03 -5.41 -3.04
CA PRO A 357 -23.23 -6.44 -4.06
C PRO A 357 -22.58 -6.08 -5.41
N GLU A 358 -22.37 -4.79 -5.70
CA GLU A 358 -21.69 -4.29 -6.91
C GLU A 358 -20.21 -4.71 -6.96
N ARG A 359 -19.65 -5.13 -5.84
CA ARG A 359 -18.25 -5.61 -5.70
C ARG A 359 -18.18 -7.04 -5.17
N ALA A 360 -19.28 -7.80 -5.24
CA ALA A 360 -19.36 -9.14 -4.66
C ALA A 360 -18.24 -10.08 -5.17
N GLY A 361 -17.94 -10.09 -6.46
CA GLY A 361 -16.88 -10.92 -7.04
C GLY A 361 -15.50 -10.64 -6.43
N GLN A 362 -15.20 -9.38 -6.11
CA GLN A 362 -13.97 -9.00 -5.42
C GLN A 362 -13.86 -9.67 -4.04
N TYR A 363 -14.92 -9.66 -3.25
CA TYR A 363 -14.93 -10.23 -1.89
C TYR A 363 -15.00 -11.75 -1.91
N GLU A 364 -15.68 -12.32 -2.90
CA GLU A 364 -15.70 -13.76 -3.16
C GLU A 364 -14.32 -14.30 -3.53
N SER A 365 -13.56 -13.58 -4.37
CA SER A 365 -12.17 -13.93 -4.70
C SER A 365 -11.26 -13.87 -3.48
N GLN A 366 -11.44 -12.87 -2.61
CA GLN A 366 -10.68 -12.77 -1.36
C GLN A 366 -11.04 -13.91 -0.40
N ARG A 367 -12.32 -14.22 -0.27
CA ARG A 367 -12.80 -15.32 0.56
C ARG A 367 -12.23 -16.66 0.07
N PHE A 368 -12.28 -16.90 -1.23
CA PHE A 368 -11.67 -18.07 -1.86
C PHE A 368 -10.20 -18.22 -1.49
N LEU A 369 -9.41 -17.16 -1.64
CA LEU A 369 -7.99 -17.15 -1.28
C LEU A 369 -7.75 -17.51 0.20
N ILE A 370 -8.53 -16.93 1.12
CA ILE A 370 -8.41 -17.20 2.57
C ILE A 370 -8.73 -18.67 2.86
N MET A 371 -9.77 -19.23 2.23
CA MET A 371 -10.15 -20.63 2.42
C MET A 371 -9.07 -21.61 1.95
N ILE A 372 -8.52 -21.43 0.73
CA ILE A 372 -7.53 -22.37 0.17
C ILE A 372 -6.12 -22.19 0.77
N GLY A 373 -5.82 -21.00 1.32
CA GLY A 373 -4.47 -20.66 1.80
C GLY A 373 -4.33 -20.65 3.32
N LEU A 374 -5.15 -19.91 4.02
CA LEU A 374 -4.94 -19.58 5.43
C LEU A 374 -5.87 -20.32 6.38
N ALA A 375 -7.15 -20.47 6.03
CA ALA A 375 -8.15 -21.11 6.87
C ALA A 375 -8.06 -22.65 6.90
N LYS A 376 -7.13 -23.24 6.14
CA LYS A 376 -6.94 -24.70 6.02
C LYS A 376 -8.21 -25.44 5.56
N GLN A 377 -9.00 -24.82 4.71
CA GLN A 377 -10.28 -25.33 4.19
C GLN A 377 -10.18 -25.56 2.66
N ALA A 378 -9.09 -26.16 2.18
CA ALA A 378 -8.80 -26.24 0.75
C ALA A 378 -9.95 -26.89 -0.05
N ASP A 379 -10.46 -28.04 0.38
CA ASP A 379 -11.54 -28.75 -0.34
C ASP A 379 -12.83 -27.92 -0.44
N GLN A 380 -13.24 -27.33 0.70
CA GLN A 380 -14.40 -26.43 0.74
C GLN A 380 -14.14 -25.16 -0.06
N GLY A 381 -12.91 -24.63 -0.01
CA GLY A 381 -12.46 -23.48 -0.76
C GLY A 381 -12.56 -23.71 -2.27
N TYR A 382 -12.08 -24.84 -2.77
CA TYR A 382 -12.20 -25.16 -4.19
C TYR A 382 -13.64 -25.43 -4.63
N ALA A 383 -14.46 -26.06 -3.80
CA ALA A 383 -15.91 -26.21 -4.07
C ALA A 383 -16.59 -24.83 -4.15
N PHE A 384 -16.31 -23.94 -3.20
CA PHE A 384 -16.77 -22.55 -3.21
C PHE A 384 -16.28 -21.80 -4.46
N GLY A 385 -14.99 -21.93 -4.79
CA GLY A 385 -14.39 -21.28 -5.95
C GLY A 385 -15.06 -21.68 -7.27
N ARG A 386 -15.38 -22.96 -7.47
CA ARG A 386 -16.12 -23.42 -8.66
C ARG A 386 -17.54 -22.86 -8.74
N ALA A 387 -18.21 -22.73 -7.60
CA ALA A 387 -19.53 -22.09 -7.53
C ALA A 387 -19.45 -20.59 -7.89
N VAL A 388 -18.44 -19.89 -7.38
CA VAL A 388 -18.18 -18.47 -7.70
C VAL A 388 -17.85 -18.32 -9.19
N ALA A 389 -16.95 -19.14 -9.74
CA ALA A 389 -16.58 -19.09 -11.16
C ALA A 389 -17.81 -19.24 -12.07
N LYS A 390 -18.73 -20.13 -11.72
CA LYS A 390 -19.99 -20.29 -12.45
C LYS A 390 -20.90 -19.07 -12.30
N ALA A 391 -21.08 -18.54 -11.09
CA ALA A 391 -21.93 -17.39 -10.82
C ALA A 391 -21.39 -16.09 -11.42
N ARG A 392 -20.06 -15.98 -11.55
CA ARG A 392 -19.31 -14.81 -12.05
C ARG A 392 -18.68 -15.06 -13.42
N ALA A 393 -19.24 -15.94 -14.21
CA ALA A 393 -18.67 -16.35 -15.51
C ALA A 393 -18.46 -15.17 -16.50
N GLY A 394 -19.16 -14.05 -16.33
CA GLY A 394 -18.98 -12.81 -17.11
C GLY A 394 -18.03 -11.78 -16.49
N GLU A 395 -17.41 -12.05 -15.33
CA GLU A 395 -16.58 -11.11 -14.60
C GLU A 395 -15.08 -11.45 -14.74
N MET A 396 -14.43 -10.93 -15.78
CA MET A 396 -13.01 -11.20 -16.09
C MET A 396 -12.09 -11.01 -14.87
N GLU A 397 -12.22 -9.91 -14.13
CA GLU A 397 -11.34 -9.61 -13.00
C GLU A 397 -11.51 -10.60 -11.84
N THR A 398 -12.73 -11.06 -11.58
CA THR A 398 -13.02 -12.07 -10.55
C THR A 398 -12.35 -13.40 -10.92
N LEU A 399 -12.53 -13.89 -12.14
CA LEU A 399 -11.94 -15.14 -12.61
C LEU A 399 -10.40 -15.06 -12.61
N ARG A 400 -9.84 -13.96 -13.12
CA ARG A 400 -8.41 -13.71 -13.14
C ARG A 400 -7.81 -13.67 -11.73
N ALA A 401 -8.46 -12.97 -10.80
CA ALA A 401 -8.00 -12.88 -9.42
C ALA A 401 -7.97 -14.25 -8.72
N MET A 402 -8.98 -15.09 -8.97
CA MET A 402 -9.03 -16.47 -8.45
C MET A 402 -7.93 -17.35 -9.04
N ALA A 403 -7.69 -17.27 -10.36
CA ALA A 403 -6.58 -17.98 -11.00
C ALA A 403 -5.25 -17.64 -10.37
N ARG A 404 -4.96 -16.34 -10.22
CA ARG A 404 -3.72 -15.85 -9.60
C ARG A 404 -3.61 -16.23 -8.12
N ALA A 405 -4.71 -16.29 -7.39
CA ALA A 405 -4.72 -16.76 -6.00
C ALA A 405 -4.17 -18.19 -5.89
N ILE A 406 -4.54 -19.08 -6.81
CA ILE A 406 -4.03 -20.45 -6.86
C ILE A 406 -2.54 -20.46 -7.26
N LEU A 407 -2.18 -19.68 -8.27
CA LEU A 407 -0.86 -19.76 -8.92
C LEU A 407 0.26 -19.10 -8.14
N GLU A 408 0.01 -17.96 -7.49
CA GLU A 408 1.07 -17.10 -6.93
C GLU A 408 1.11 -17.07 -5.40
N THR A 409 0.03 -17.43 -4.72
CA THR A 409 -0.01 -17.23 -3.27
C THR A 409 0.90 -18.22 -2.55
N PRO A 410 1.93 -17.75 -1.81
CA PRO A 410 2.96 -18.62 -1.23
C PRO A 410 2.43 -19.63 -0.21
N PHE A 411 1.35 -19.29 0.50
CA PHE A 411 0.76 -20.13 1.55
C PHE A 411 -0.35 -21.07 1.04
N VAL A 412 -0.64 -21.09 -0.26
CA VAL A 412 -1.51 -22.09 -0.88
C VAL A 412 -0.70 -23.36 -1.13
N LYS A 413 -0.92 -24.38 -0.30
CA LYS A 413 -0.17 -25.66 -0.36
C LYS A 413 -0.73 -26.63 -1.40
N VAL A 414 -2.04 -26.68 -1.51
CA VAL A 414 -2.74 -27.54 -2.49
C VAL A 414 -3.21 -26.67 -3.64
N ARG A 415 -2.54 -26.78 -4.79
CA ARG A 415 -2.82 -25.97 -5.97
C ARG A 415 -3.54 -26.80 -7.03
N ASP A 416 -4.79 -26.48 -7.29
CA ASP A 416 -5.55 -27.01 -8.42
C ASP A 416 -5.16 -26.25 -9.70
N LEU A 417 -4.10 -26.71 -10.37
CA LEU A 417 -3.57 -26.06 -11.56
C LEU A 417 -4.49 -26.20 -12.77
N ASP A 418 -5.35 -27.22 -12.81
CA ASP A 418 -6.35 -27.36 -13.86
C ASP A 418 -7.45 -26.32 -13.71
N PHE A 419 -7.95 -26.13 -12.50
CA PHE A 419 -8.92 -25.08 -12.23
C PHE A 419 -8.31 -23.67 -12.43
N ALA A 420 -7.06 -23.45 -12.06
CA ALA A 420 -6.37 -22.19 -12.32
C ALA A 420 -6.29 -21.88 -13.82
N MET A 421 -5.99 -22.90 -14.65
CA MET A 421 -5.96 -22.77 -16.11
C MET A 421 -7.36 -22.48 -16.68
N GLU A 422 -8.39 -23.19 -16.21
CA GLU A 422 -9.78 -22.95 -16.61
C GLU A 422 -10.19 -21.50 -16.37
N LEU A 423 -9.91 -20.98 -15.17
CA LEU A 423 -10.18 -19.59 -14.79
C LEU A 423 -9.41 -18.57 -15.63
N ALA A 424 -8.12 -18.84 -15.90
CA ALA A 424 -7.27 -17.96 -16.69
C ALA A 424 -7.76 -17.87 -18.15
N LEU A 425 -8.10 -19.00 -18.75
CA LEU A 425 -8.64 -19.06 -20.13
C LEU A 425 -10.02 -18.40 -20.22
N ALA A 426 -10.88 -18.61 -19.24
CA ALA A 426 -12.19 -17.94 -19.19
C ALA A 426 -12.05 -16.41 -19.08
N ALA A 427 -11.12 -15.92 -18.25
CA ALA A 427 -10.83 -14.49 -18.14
C ALA A 427 -10.29 -13.91 -19.45
N ASP A 428 -9.39 -14.61 -20.12
CA ASP A 428 -8.80 -14.21 -21.40
C ASP A 428 -9.84 -14.19 -22.54
N ALA A 429 -10.75 -15.16 -22.57
CA ALA A 429 -11.85 -15.20 -23.52
C ALA A 429 -12.81 -14.02 -23.36
N LEU A 430 -13.13 -13.61 -22.12
CA LEU A 430 -13.93 -12.41 -21.85
C LEU A 430 -13.24 -11.14 -22.34
N ALA A 431 -11.91 -11.09 -22.24
CA ALA A 431 -11.09 -10.00 -22.75
C ALA A 431 -10.86 -10.08 -24.27
N LYS A 432 -11.40 -11.09 -24.96
CA LYS A 432 -11.19 -11.36 -26.39
C LYS A 432 -9.70 -11.45 -26.79
N GLY A 433 -8.84 -11.83 -25.84
CA GLY A 433 -7.39 -11.88 -26.02
C GLY A 433 -6.68 -10.52 -26.04
N GLU A 434 -7.36 -9.42 -25.72
CA GLU A 434 -6.87 -8.04 -25.86
C GLU A 434 -6.47 -7.38 -24.52
N ASP A 435 -6.51 -8.11 -23.39
CA ASP A 435 -6.07 -7.61 -22.08
C ASP A 435 -4.71 -8.22 -21.70
N ALA A 436 -3.72 -7.35 -21.44
CA ALA A 436 -2.37 -7.76 -21.07
C ALA A 436 -2.32 -8.58 -19.76
N ARG A 437 -3.19 -8.26 -18.80
CA ARG A 437 -3.25 -8.93 -17.49
C ARG A 437 -3.85 -10.32 -17.59
N ALA A 438 -4.84 -10.50 -18.47
CA ALA A 438 -5.42 -11.80 -18.77
C ALA A 438 -4.39 -12.69 -19.48
N ALA A 439 -3.70 -12.14 -20.49
CA ALA A 439 -2.63 -12.83 -21.21
C ALA A 439 -1.50 -13.29 -20.28
N ASP A 440 -1.04 -12.42 -19.36
CA ASP A 440 -0.03 -12.77 -18.35
C ASP A 440 -0.52 -13.87 -17.39
N THR A 441 -1.81 -13.87 -17.03
CA THR A 441 -2.38 -14.93 -16.18
C THR A 441 -2.41 -16.28 -16.88
N VAL A 442 -2.71 -16.33 -18.20
CA VAL A 442 -2.62 -17.56 -19.00
C VAL A 442 -1.17 -18.01 -19.13
N ALA A 443 -0.23 -17.08 -19.33
CA ALA A 443 1.21 -17.39 -19.37
C ALA A 443 1.68 -18.05 -18.06
N LEU A 444 1.30 -17.47 -16.93
CA LEU A 444 1.64 -17.99 -15.61
C LEU A 444 1.02 -19.38 -15.35
N ALA A 445 -0.23 -19.60 -15.74
CA ALA A 445 -0.88 -20.90 -15.62
C ALA A 445 -0.17 -21.99 -16.45
N ASN A 446 0.23 -21.65 -17.68
CA ASN A 446 1.04 -22.56 -18.52
C ASN A 446 2.41 -22.84 -17.91
N TYR A 447 3.07 -21.81 -17.36
CA TYR A 447 4.36 -21.96 -16.68
C TYR A 447 4.25 -22.91 -15.48
N ALA A 448 3.23 -22.73 -14.64
CA ALA A 448 2.97 -23.58 -13.48
C ALA A 448 2.68 -25.04 -13.88
N LYS A 449 2.03 -25.27 -15.03
CA LYS A 449 1.75 -26.61 -15.58
C LYS A 449 2.90 -27.24 -16.37
N GLY A 450 4.03 -26.54 -16.54
CA GLY A 450 5.17 -27.05 -17.27
C GLY A 450 5.16 -26.81 -18.80
N ASN A 451 4.19 -26.06 -19.32
CA ASN A 451 4.02 -25.78 -20.74
C ASN A 451 4.82 -24.54 -21.17
N ARG A 452 6.14 -24.67 -21.29
CA ARG A 452 7.05 -23.53 -21.56
C ARG A 452 6.69 -22.75 -22.83
N GLU A 453 6.44 -23.45 -23.93
CA GLU A 453 6.13 -22.81 -25.22
C GLU A 453 4.90 -21.89 -25.09
N ALA A 454 3.81 -22.42 -24.54
CA ALA A 454 2.58 -21.64 -24.33
C ALA A 454 2.77 -20.52 -23.29
N ALA A 455 3.59 -20.73 -22.25
CA ALA A 455 3.92 -19.69 -21.28
C ALA A 455 4.65 -18.52 -21.94
N VAL A 456 5.66 -18.79 -22.76
CA VAL A 456 6.42 -17.78 -23.50
C VAL A 456 5.52 -17.04 -24.50
N ALA A 457 4.74 -17.74 -25.31
CA ALA A 457 3.86 -17.14 -26.32
C ALA A 457 2.83 -16.17 -25.69
N ASN A 458 2.20 -16.56 -24.57
CA ASN A 458 1.25 -15.70 -23.87
C ASN A 458 1.94 -14.56 -23.12
N GLY A 459 3.14 -14.77 -22.57
CA GLY A 459 3.96 -13.73 -21.97
C GLY A 459 4.38 -12.66 -22.99
N GLU A 460 4.78 -13.05 -24.20
CA GLU A 460 5.05 -12.13 -25.30
C GLU A 460 3.79 -11.35 -25.72
N ARG A 461 2.63 -11.99 -25.71
CA ARG A 461 1.35 -11.32 -25.96
C ARG A 461 1.07 -10.26 -24.88
N ALA A 462 1.27 -10.57 -23.60
CA ALA A 462 1.10 -9.62 -22.51
C ALA A 462 2.01 -8.39 -22.66
N VAL A 463 3.30 -8.58 -23.00
CA VAL A 463 4.24 -7.49 -23.27
C VAL A 463 3.81 -6.61 -24.45
N ARG A 464 3.27 -7.20 -25.52
CA ARG A 464 2.79 -6.44 -26.69
C ARG A 464 1.55 -5.61 -26.38
N LEU A 465 0.63 -6.14 -25.58
CA LEU A 465 -0.64 -5.48 -25.24
C LEU A 465 -0.47 -4.36 -24.21
N GLU A 466 0.58 -4.42 -23.38
CA GLU A 466 0.78 -3.45 -22.30
C GLU A 466 1.33 -2.13 -22.82
N THR A 467 0.67 -1.04 -22.45
CA THR A 467 1.04 0.34 -22.81
C THR A 467 1.71 1.10 -21.67
N ASP A 468 1.45 0.71 -20.40
CA ASP A 468 2.12 1.33 -19.24
C ASP A 468 3.57 0.82 -19.14
N PRO A 469 4.58 1.72 -19.20
CA PRO A 469 5.99 1.31 -19.21
C PRO A 469 6.42 0.56 -17.94
N SER A 470 5.80 0.83 -16.80
CA SER A 470 6.11 0.16 -15.52
C SER A 470 5.57 -1.28 -15.52
N MET A 471 4.32 -1.46 -15.97
CA MET A 471 3.71 -2.78 -16.09
C MET A 471 4.38 -3.60 -17.19
N LYS A 472 4.73 -2.99 -18.31
CA LYS A 472 5.44 -3.65 -19.41
C LYS A 472 6.76 -4.27 -18.94
N ARG A 473 7.57 -3.52 -18.18
CA ARG A 473 8.80 -4.06 -17.58
C ARG A 473 8.55 -5.28 -16.68
N LYS A 474 7.45 -5.31 -15.94
CA LYS A 474 7.09 -6.47 -15.10
C LYS A 474 6.77 -7.70 -15.94
N TYR A 475 6.03 -7.52 -17.03
CA TYR A 475 5.75 -8.62 -17.97
C TYR A 475 6.99 -9.11 -18.70
N GLU A 476 7.93 -8.21 -19.04
CA GLU A 476 9.23 -8.57 -19.62
C GLU A 476 10.06 -9.41 -18.65
N GLN A 477 10.09 -9.06 -17.35
CA GLN A 477 10.74 -9.85 -16.31
C GLN A 477 10.08 -11.22 -16.14
N ALA A 478 8.75 -11.29 -16.11
CA ALA A 478 8.02 -12.56 -16.05
C ALA A 478 8.31 -13.42 -17.29
N LEU A 479 8.31 -12.83 -18.47
CA LEU A 479 8.64 -13.51 -19.72
C LEU A 479 10.07 -14.08 -19.71
N GLN A 480 11.04 -13.34 -19.18
CA GLN A 480 12.40 -13.85 -19.03
C GLN A 480 12.45 -15.07 -18.10
N LYS A 481 11.70 -15.05 -16.99
CA LYS A 481 11.54 -16.21 -16.12
C LYS A 481 10.92 -17.41 -16.88
N TYR A 482 9.90 -17.17 -17.69
CA TYR A 482 9.25 -18.23 -18.47
C TYR A 482 10.20 -18.88 -19.50
N ARG A 483 11.11 -18.09 -20.08
CA ARG A 483 12.11 -18.59 -21.05
C ARG A 483 13.17 -19.47 -20.41
N THR A 484 13.69 -19.09 -19.24
CA THR A 484 14.92 -19.66 -18.67
C THR A 484 14.75 -20.31 -17.30
N GLY A 485 13.69 -19.95 -16.55
CA GLY A 485 13.50 -20.43 -15.17
C GLY A 485 13.05 -21.89 -15.07
N PRO A 486 13.14 -22.48 -13.87
CA PRO A 486 12.62 -23.81 -13.62
C PRO A 486 11.08 -23.81 -13.74
N MET A 487 10.55 -24.78 -14.47
CA MET A 487 9.11 -24.90 -14.67
C MET A 487 8.41 -25.50 -13.45
N GLY A 488 7.17 -25.13 -13.26
CA GLY A 488 6.33 -25.64 -12.17
C GLY A 488 5.72 -24.51 -11.32
N PRO A 489 4.82 -24.84 -10.40
CA PRO A 489 4.24 -23.87 -9.48
C PRO A 489 5.32 -23.37 -8.51
N GLU A 490 5.16 -22.11 -8.06
CA GLU A 490 5.98 -21.56 -6.98
C GLU A 490 5.90 -22.46 -5.74
N PRO A 491 7.04 -22.72 -5.06
CA PRO A 491 7.03 -23.53 -3.84
C PRO A 491 6.19 -22.84 -2.76
N SER A 492 5.32 -23.63 -2.11
CA SER A 492 4.52 -23.12 -1.00
C SER A 492 5.37 -22.95 0.26
N LYS A 493 5.02 -21.92 1.05
CA LYS A 493 5.64 -21.64 2.35
C LYS A 493 4.58 -21.76 3.45
N ASP A 494 5.02 -22.06 4.66
CA ASP A 494 4.13 -21.92 5.81
C ASP A 494 3.83 -20.44 6.06
N HIS A 495 2.58 -20.17 6.41
CA HIS A 495 2.23 -18.85 6.90
C HIS A 495 2.70 -18.77 8.36
N GLU A 496 3.69 -17.95 8.62
CA GLU A 496 4.10 -17.61 9.98
C GLU A 496 3.26 -16.40 10.43
N PRO A 497 2.46 -16.54 11.51
CA PRO A 497 1.74 -15.40 12.05
C PRO A 497 2.71 -14.32 12.51
N ALA A 498 2.31 -13.06 12.39
CA ALA A 498 3.14 -11.97 12.89
C ALA A 498 3.42 -12.20 14.38
N PRO A 499 4.67 -12.01 14.88
CA PRO A 499 5.00 -12.19 16.28
C PRO A 499 4.01 -11.42 17.15
N ALA A 500 3.58 -12.03 18.25
CA ALA A 500 2.59 -11.45 19.18
C ALA A 500 3.01 -10.04 19.67
N ASP A 501 4.31 -9.77 19.68
CA ASP A 501 4.93 -8.50 20.07
C ASP A 501 5.18 -7.54 18.90
N ALA A 502 4.76 -7.86 17.69
CA ALA A 502 4.87 -6.91 16.59
C ALA A 502 4.04 -5.66 16.96
N PRO A 503 4.66 -4.47 17.15
CA PRO A 503 3.93 -3.28 17.50
C PRO A 503 2.83 -3.08 16.47
N ALA A 504 1.61 -2.80 16.94
CA ALA A 504 0.53 -2.40 16.05
C ALA A 504 1.11 -1.28 15.19
N THR A 505 1.20 -1.49 13.89
CA THR A 505 1.67 -0.46 12.97
C THR A 505 0.79 0.75 13.27
N PRO A 506 1.33 1.89 13.73
CA PRO A 506 0.50 3.04 14.00
C PRO A 506 -0.32 3.30 12.75
N PRO A 507 -1.59 3.68 12.87
CA PRO A 507 -2.38 4.07 11.72
C PRO A 507 -1.51 5.05 10.94
N ARG A 508 -1.41 4.87 9.61
CA ARG A 508 -0.73 5.83 8.75
C ARG A 508 -1.23 7.21 9.17
N ARG A 509 -0.35 8.23 9.27
CA ARG A 509 -0.76 9.60 9.56
C ARG A 509 -2.07 9.85 8.81
N GLY A 510 -3.19 9.88 9.50
CA GLY A 510 -4.51 9.94 8.88
C GLY A 510 -5.60 9.04 9.50
N GLN A 511 -5.25 8.05 10.33
CA GLN A 511 -6.24 7.15 10.95
C GLN A 511 -6.07 7.15 12.47
N ARG A 512 -6.69 8.11 13.15
CA ARG A 512 -7.11 7.88 14.54
C ARG A 512 -8.50 7.24 14.49
N PRO A 513 -8.78 6.20 15.32
CA PRO A 513 -10.14 5.69 15.47
C PRO A 513 -11.01 6.86 15.94
N GLY A 514 -12.15 7.06 15.29
CA GLY A 514 -13.16 7.96 15.78
C GLY A 514 -13.54 7.56 17.19
N GLY A 515 -13.50 8.50 18.12
CA GLY A 515 -14.21 8.41 19.39
C GLY A 515 -15.72 8.35 19.14
N PRO A 516 -16.50 8.01 20.19
CA PRO A 516 -17.89 7.54 20.12
C PRO A 516 -18.82 8.47 19.34
#